data_05cf784f01efb1debc1496cda9410ad4
#
_entry.id   05cf784f01efb1debc1496cda9410ad4
#
_cell.length_a   1.000
_cell.length_b   1.000
_cell.length_c   1.000
_cell.angle_alpha   90.00
_cell.angle_beta   90.00
_cell.angle_gamma   90.00
#
_symmetry.space_group_name_H-M   'P 1'
#
loop_
_entity.id
_entity.type
_entity.pdbx_description
1 polymer ?
#
loop_
_entity_poly.entity_id
_entity_poly.type
_entity_poly.pdbx_seq_one_letter_code
_entity_poly.pdbx_strand_id
1 'polypeptide(L)'
;MSIFSDAIDAIFGDREQSHGDFAHQHERAANLWTAYLNGKQEVSSHDVAMMMILLKISRIREGGYSHDHYVDIAGYTFIAHSLKENSGDDVPEEPKD
;
A
#
# COMPACT_ATOMS: atom_id res chain seq x y z
N MET A 1 19.23 9.31 6.40
CA MET A 1 18.12 9.48 5.50
C MET A 1 16.83 9.09 6.15
N SER A 2 15.79 9.88 5.89
CA SER A 2 14.48 9.63 6.47
C SER A 2 13.77 8.51 5.72
N ILE A 3 13.09 7.63 6.45
CA ILE A 3 12.27 6.62 5.80
C ILE A 3 11.15 7.25 4.98
N PHE A 4 10.70 8.44 5.37
CA PHE A 4 9.62 9.09 4.64
C PHE A 4 10.09 9.64 3.31
N SER A 5 11.26 10.25 3.24
CA SER A 5 11.79 10.71 1.97
C SER A 5 12.13 9.54 1.06
N ASP A 6 12.65 8.46 1.62
CA ASP A 6 12.94 7.26 0.83
C ASP A 6 11.66 6.63 0.30
N ALA A 7 10.59 6.64 1.11
CA ALA A 7 9.30 6.11 0.67
C ALA A 7 8.72 6.94 -0.47
N ILE A 8 8.82 8.26 -0.37
CA ILE A 8 8.35 9.14 -1.44
C ILE A 8 9.12 8.89 -2.73
N ASP A 9 10.43 8.75 -2.63
CA ASP A 9 11.26 8.45 -3.80
C ASP A 9 10.87 7.11 -4.43
N ALA A 10 10.56 6.11 -3.61
CA ALA A 10 10.16 4.80 -4.12
C ALA A 10 8.82 4.86 -4.85
N ILE A 11 7.92 5.72 -4.40
CA ILE A 11 6.58 5.83 -5.01
C ILE A 11 6.62 6.71 -6.25
N PHE A 12 7.28 7.88 -6.16
CA PHE A 12 7.20 8.91 -7.19
C PHE A 12 8.48 9.11 -7.99
N GLY A 13 9.48 8.26 -7.79
CA GLY A 13 10.73 8.37 -8.53
C GLY A 13 10.65 7.65 -9.88
N ASP A 14 11.79 7.15 -10.34
CA ASP A 14 11.89 6.48 -11.64
C ASP A 14 10.92 5.31 -11.78
N ARG A 15 10.58 4.71 -10.66
CA ARG A 15 9.71 3.54 -10.61
C ARG A 15 8.31 3.84 -11.16
N GLU A 16 7.80 5.03 -10.91
CA GLU A 16 6.47 5.39 -11.38
C GLU A 16 6.38 5.37 -12.90
N GLN A 17 7.42 5.85 -13.57
CA GLN A 17 7.43 5.90 -15.03
C GLN A 17 7.48 4.51 -15.66
N SER A 18 8.16 3.58 -15.02
CA SER A 18 8.34 2.26 -15.61
C SER A 18 7.26 1.28 -15.21
N HIS A 19 6.53 1.53 -14.13
CA HIS A 19 5.54 0.58 -13.59
C HIS A 19 4.11 1.08 -13.62
N GLY A 20 3.88 2.28 -14.14
CA GLY A 20 2.58 2.92 -14.06
C GLY A 20 2.31 3.45 -12.67
N ASP A 21 1.13 3.97 -12.46
CA ASP A 21 0.82 4.54 -11.16
C ASP A 21 0.37 3.44 -10.18
N PHE A 22 0.52 3.74 -8.91
CA PHE A 22 0.22 2.76 -7.86
C PHE A 22 -1.27 2.43 -7.79
N ALA A 23 -2.14 3.36 -8.21
CA ALA A 23 -3.57 3.10 -8.15
C ALA A 23 -3.97 1.98 -9.11
N HIS A 24 -3.47 2.01 -10.34
CA HIS A 24 -3.76 0.96 -11.30
C HIS A 24 -3.17 -0.38 -10.90
N GLN A 25 -1.97 -0.38 -10.35
CA GLN A 25 -1.35 -1.62 -9.92
C GLN A 25 -2.11 -2.25 -8.76
N HIS A 26 -2.56 -1.44 -7.82
CA HIS A 26 -3.32 -1.96 -6.69
C HIS A 26 -4.70 -2.43 -7.11
N GLU A 27 -5.32 -1.75 -8.07
CA GLU A 27 -6.61 -2.19 -8.59
C GLU A 27 -6.47 -3.53 -9.28
N ARG A 28 -5.43 -3.70 -10.09
CA ARG A 28 -5.19 -4.97 -10.77
C ARG A 28 -4.96 -6.10 -9.77
N ALA A 29 -4.14 -5.85 -8.76
CA ALA A 29 -3.90 -6.84 -7.71
C ALA A 29 -5.19 -7.18 -6.98
N ALA A 30 -5.99 -6.17 -6.67
CA ALA A 30 -7.26 -6.39 -5.96
C ALA A 30 -8.17 -7.30 -6.76
N ASN A 31 -8.27 -7.08 -8.06
CA ASN A 31 -9.11 -7.90 -8.93
C ASN A 31 -8.60 -9.33 -8.99
N LEU A 32 -7.29 -9.50 -9.11
CA LEU A 32 -6.69 -10.84 -9.17
C LEU A 32 -6.87 -11.59 -7.86
N TRP A 33 -6.68 -10.89 -6.74
CA TRP A 33 -6.83 -11.52 -5.42
C TRP A 33 -8.28 -11.90 -5.14
N THR A 34 -9.22 -11.05 -5.54
CA THR A 34 -10.65 -11.37 -5.42
C THR A 34 -10.99 -12.62 -6.24
N ALA A 35 -10.44 -12.69 -7.47
CA ALA A 35 -10.66 -13.85 -8.31
C ALA A 35 -10.05 -15.12 -7.72
N TYR A 36 -8.85 -14.99 -7.14
CA TYR A 36 -8.21 -16.13 -6.49
C TYR A 36 -9.05 -16.70 -5.37
N LEU A 37 -9.77 -15.83 -4.66
CA LEU A 37 -10.66 -16.24 -3.58
C LEU A 37 -12.04 -16.68 -4.09
N ASN A 38 -12.19 -16.81 -5.40
CA ASN A 38 -13.43 -17.22 -6.06
C ASN A 38 -14.59 -16.26 -5.76
N GLY A 39 -14.28 -14.99 -5.54
CA GLY A 39 -15.27 -13.97 -5.25
C GLY A 39 -15.90 -14.07 -3.88
N LYS A 40 -15.41 -14.97 -3.02
CA LYS A 40 -15.99 -15.15 -1.68
C LYS A 40 -15.73 -13.95 -0.79
N GLN A 41 -14.67 -13.24 -1.05
CA GLN A 41 -14.33 -12.02 -0.33
C GLN A 41 -13.80 -11.02 -1.32
N GLU A 42 -14.42 -9.86 -1.39
CA GLU A 42 -13.93 -8.81 -2.26
C GLU A 42 -12.72 -8.13 -1.62
N VAL A 43 -11.65 -8.04 -2.40
CA VAL A 43 -10.42 -7.35 -1.97
C VAL A 43 -10.36 -6.02 -2.70
N SER A 44 -10.30 -4.94 -1.97
CA SER A 44 -10.20 -3.60 -2.56
C SER A 44 -8.74 -3.22 -2.79
N SER A 45 -8.53 -2.17 -3.57
CA SER A 45 -7.19 -1.62 -3.75
C SER A 45 -6.57 -1.21 -2.43
N HIS A 46 -7.37 -0.62 -1.55
CA HIS A 46 -6.91 -0.24 -0.22
C HIS A 46 -6.48 -1.47 0.58
N ASP A 47 -7.26 -2.54 0.48
CA ASP A 47 -6.92 -3.79 1.18
C ASP A 47 -5.57 -4.34 0.71
N VAL A 48 -5.28 -4.22 -0.59
CA VAL A 48 -3.98 -4.67 -1.11
C VAL A 48 -2.85 -3.94 -0.39
N ALA A 49 -2.95 -2.62 -0.27
CA ALA A 49 -1.92 -1.85 0.42
C ALA A 49 -1.79 -2.25 1.89
N MET A 50 -2.91 -2.45 2.57
CA MET A 50 -2.89 -2.87 3.97
C MET A 50 -2.28 -4.25 4.13
N MET A 51 -2.58 -5.16 3.22
CA MET A 51 -2.03 -6.52 3.27
C MET A 51 -0.52 -6.51 2.99
N MET A 52 -0.07 -5.61 2.14
CA MET A 52 1.37 -5.47 1.90
C MET A 52 2.09 -4.94 3.14
N ILE A 53 1.45 -4.04 3.89
CA ILE A 53 2.00 -3.59 5.16
C ILE A 53 2.17 -4.77 6.11
N LEU A 54 1.14 -5.60 6.21
CA LEU A 54 1.21 -6.79 7.07
C LEU A 54 2.30 -7.74 6.63
N LEU A 55 2.50 -7.91 5.33
CA LEU A 55 3.57 -8.73 4.81
C LEU A 55 4.94 -8.19 5.24
N LYS A 56 5.13 -6.88 5.17
CA LYS A 56 6.39 -6.27 5.59
C LYS A 56 6.62 -6.41 7.09
N ILE A 57 5.56 -6.30 7.87
CA ILE A 57 5.65 -6.53 9.31
C ILE A 57 6.11 -7.97 9.59
N SER A 58 5.55 -8.92 8.86
CA SER A 58 5.96 -10.31 8.97
C SER A 58 7.44 -10.51 8.66
N ARG A 59 7.94 -9.82 7.65
CA ARG A 59 9.35 -9.93 7.28
C ARG A 59 10.28 -9.32 8.32
N ILE A 60 9.86 -8.21 8.93
CA ILE A 60 10.64 -7.60 10.01
C ILE A 60 10.74 -8.58 11.17
N ARG A 61 9.63 -9.20 11.52
CA ARG A 61 9.58 -10.14 12.62
C ARG A 61 10.48 -11.37 12.38
N GLU A 62 10.53 -11.80 11.13
CA GLU A 62 11.28 -13.00 10.74
C GLU A 62 12.77 -12.72 10.66
N GLY A 63 13.15 -11.65 9.95
CA GLY A 63 14.54 -11.38 9.60
C GLY A 63 15.20 -10.26 10.37
N GLY A 64 14.47 -9.60 11.24
CA GLY A 64 15.03 -8.50 12.01
C GLY A 64 15.00 -7.19 11.27
N TYR A 65 15.88 -6.29 11.66
CA TYR A 65 15.88 -4.93 11.13
C TYR A 65 16.26 -4.87 9.65
N SER A 66 15.49 -4.11 8.89
CA SER A 66 15.83 -3.73 7.54
C SER A 66 15.21 -2.37 7.26
N HIS A 67 16.06 -1.41 6.91
CA HIS A 67 15.59 -0.06 6.56
C HIS A 67 14.54 -0.12 5.46
N ASP A 68 14.75 -0.96 4.45
CA ASP A 68 13.85 -1.05 3.31
C ASP A 68 12.45 -1.51 3.71
N HIS A 69 12.33 -2.39 4.69
CA HIS A 69 11.01 -2.82 5.14
C HIS A 69 10.22 -1.67 5.76
N TYR A 70 10.92 -0.82 6.52
CA TYR A 70 10.24 0.35 7.11
C TYR A 70 9.89 1.39 6.05
N VAL A 71 10.76 1.57 5.07
CA VAL A 71 10.46 2.44 3.92
C VAL A 71 9.21 1.94 3.20
N ASP A 72 9.13 0.64 2.97
CA ASP A 72 8.00 0.05 2.27
C ASP A 72 6.70 0.23 3.06
N ILE A 73 6.73 0.05 4.38
CA ILE A 73 5.55 0.25 5.20
C ILE A 73 5.07 1.70 5.10
N ALA A 74 6.00 2.65 5.19
CA ALA A 74 5.65 4.07 5.05
C ALA A 74 5.04 4.35 3.67
N GLY A 75 5.61 3.76 2.62
CA GLY A 75 5.12 3.92 1.27
C GLY A 75 3.72 3.36 1.09
N TYR A 76 3.49 2.15 1.57
CA TYR A 76 2.16 1.55 1.46
C TYR A 76 1.13 2.27 2.31
N THR A 77 1.55 2.86 3.44
CA THR A 77 0.65 3.66 4.26
C THR A 77 0.18 4.89 3.49
N PHE A 78 1.10 5.56 2.81
CA PHE A 78 0.75 6.70 1.95
C PHE A 78 -0.21 6.27 0.84
N ILE A 79 0.10 5.16 0.18
CA ILE A 79 -0.73 4.64 -0.90
C ILE A 79 -2.13 4.30 -0.39
N ALA A 80 -2.22 3.61 0.74
CA ALA A 80 -3.51 3.23 1.31
C ALA A 80 -4.37 4.46 1.59
N HIS A 81 -3.77 5.47 2.19
CA HIS A 81 -4.48 6.70 2.49
C HIS A 81 -4.97 7.39 1.22
N SER A 82 -4.09 7.46 0.21
CA SER A 82 -4.43 8.10 -1.06
C SER A 82 -5.55 7.37 -1.78
N LEU A 83 -5.52 6.04 -1.75
CA LEU A 83 -6.57 5.25 -2.40
C LEU A 83 -7.92 5.47 -1.75
N LYS A 84 -7.96 5.60 -0.43
CA LYS A 84 -9.21 5.89 0.29
C LYS A 84 -9.75 7.27 -0.06
N GLU A 85 -8.88 8.26 -0.08
CA GLU A 85 -9.29 9.63 -0.40
C GLU A 85 -9.85 9.74 -1.82
N ASN A 86 -9.21 9.06 -2.76
CA ASN A 86 -9.52 9.20 -4.17
C ASN A 86 -10.61 8.27 -4.66
N SER A 87 -11.02 7.31 -3.82
CA SER A 87 -12.01 6.31 -4.25
C SER A 87 -13.44 6.83 -4.21
N GLY A 88 -13.65 7.96 -3.55
CA GLY A 88 -15.00 8.45 -3.34
C GLY A 88 -15.74 7.78 -2.20
N ASP A 89 -15.09 6.85 -1.52
CA ASP A 89 -15.68 6.22 -0.34
C ASP A 89 -15.78 7.22 0.79
N ASP A 90 -16.81 7.07 1.63
CA ASP A 90 -16.92 7.87 2.82
C ASP A 90 -15.79 7.51 3.77
N VAL A 91 -14.88 8.44 3.93
CA VAL A 91 -13.84 8.30 4.93
C VAL A 91 -14.37 8.94 6.20
N PRO A 92 -14.50 8.19 7.30
CA PRO A 92 -14.99 8.78 8.54
C PRO A 92 -14.10 9.95 8.93
N GLU A 93 -14.72 11.00 9.45
CA GLU A 93 -13.93 12.11 9.96
C GLU A 93 -13.01 11.62 11.05
N GLU A 94 -11.78 12.05 10.97
CA GLU A 94 -10.85 11.72 12.03
C GLU A 94 -11.24 12.43 13.30
N PRO A 95 -11.10 11.77 14.44
CA PRO A 95 -11.32 12.46 15.71
C PRO A 95 -10.36 13.64 15.79
N LYS A 96 -10.90 14.77 16.16
CA LYS A 96 -10.07 15.97 16.30
C LYS A 96 -9.51 16.01 17.70
N ASP A 97 -8.33 15.53 17.85
CA ASP A 97 -7.64 15.63 19.14
C ASP A 97 -6.22 15.93 18.98
#